data_3f74a645805d8f51ec4e0712fee2cd9c
#
_entry.id   3f74a645805d8f51ec4e0712fee2cd9c
#
_cell.length_a   1.000
_cell.length_b   1.000
_cell.length_c   1.000
_cell.angle_alpha   90.00
_cell.angle_beta   90.00
_cell.angle_gamma   90.00
#
_symmetry.space_group_name_H-M   'P 1'
#
loop_
_entity.id
_entity.type
_entity.pdbx_description
1 polymer ?
#
loop_
_entity_poly.entity_id
_entity_poly.type
_entity_poly.pdbx_seq_one_letter_code
_entity_poly.pdbx_strand_id
1 'polypeptide(L)'
;MGLRRGANGPPFELSTQTVQGGLPCFLRRIQLKLRTLVLATSLSLGAFASANAGEVLNQIKSTGKLTCIVNPNSPGFSVPDSKGVFQGFNVDFCRMTAAAIFGDANKVEIRGVGFSDSLKTLIAGDAHMASRSITRTGTRDTEPGLSFIATTFYDGQGFMVPKKLKVSKASELKGATVCAEDGTTTLQSLADYFGRLKLRYKVQNIADKSARLQAFFNGKCDVLSSDFSALASDRLLAKNPADFTILADVISNEPLTLVSRPDKELESTIFWSLQVMLLAEEYGVNSGNIDQITANLSAAAPEVQRIFAKDQAGAEMARKLGISTTWAASIIKSVGNYGEVFERNLGKASALAMDRAKSPNRLVKDGGLLYAHPIR
;
A
#
# COMPACT_ATOMS: atom_id res chain seq x y z
N MET A 1 34.50 -11.58 54.29
CA MET A 1 34.03 -12.50 55.34
C MET A 1 32.90 -13.29 54.74
N GLY A 2 33.01 -14.48 54.43
CA GLY A 2 33.54 -15.77 54.87
C GLY A 2 32.53 -16.80 54.47
N LEU A 3 32.83 -17.62 53.47
CA LEU A 3 33.20 -19.05 53.48
C LEU A 3 32.18 -20.00 54.14
N ARG A 4 31.63 -21.00 53.38
CA ARG A 4 31.95 -22.44 53.37
C ARG A 4 30.86 -23.21 52.62
N ARG A 5 31.16 -23.96 51.56
CA ARG A 5 31.54 -25.40 51.45
C ARG A 5 30.51 -26.35 52.07
N GLY A 6 29.87 -27.20 51.31
CA GLY A 6 30.26 -28.47 50.79
C GLY A 6 29.20 -29.51 51.02
N ALA A 7 28.96 -30.45 50.11
CA ALA A 7 28.85 -31.89 50.40
C ALA A 7 28.67 -32.66 49.08
N ASN A 8 29.62 -33.59 48.84
CA ASN A 8 29.64 -34.63 47.82
C ASN A 8 28.66 -35.77 48.19
N GLY A 9 27.93 -36.27 47.17
CA GLY A 9 27.29 -37.58 47.25
C GLY A 9 27.81 -38.46 46.10
N PRO A 10 27.89 -39.80 46.32
CA PRO A 10 28.67 -40.73 45.49
C PRO A 10 27.96 -41.09 44.17
N PRO A 11 28.73 -41.59 43.13
CA PRO A 11 28.20 -41.99 41.85
C PRO A 11 27.46 -43.34 41.90
N PHE A 12 26.34 -43.38 41.17
CA PHE A 12 25.58 -44.60 40.91
C PHE A 12 26.21 -45.39 39.77
N GLU A 13 26.75 -46.56 40.01
CA GLU A 13 27.14 -47.56 39.02
C GLU A 13 25.90 -48.30 38.52
N LEU A 14 25.70 -48.24 37.18
CA LEU A 14 24.73 -49.06 36.46
C LEU A 14 25.45 -50.28 35.88
N SER A 15 25.19 -51.43 36.46
CA SER A 15 25.61 -52.75 36.01
C SER A 15 24.84 -53.10 34.70
N THR A 16 25.57 -53.38 33.64
CA THR A 16 25.07 -53.97 32.39
C THR A 16 24.87 -55.45 32.53
N GLN A 17 23.62 -55.89 32.58
CA GLN A 17 23.30 -57.33 32.36
C GLN A 17 22.82 -57.46 30.88
N THR A 18 23.59 -58.20 30.13
CA THR A 18 23.30 -58.67 28.76
C THR A 18 22.31 -59.82 28.84
N VAL A 19 21.09 -59.63 28.38
CA VAL A 19 20.13 -60.72 28.17
C VAL A 19 20.10 -61.04 26.67
N GLN A 20 20.68 -62.16 26.33
CA GLN A 20 20.51 -62.83 25.01
C GLN A 20 19.14 -63.53 24.99
N GLY A 21 18.18 -62.99 24.25
CA GLY A 21 16.89 -63.58 23.99
C GLY A 21 16.44 -63.30 22.59
N GLY A 22 16.44 -64.30 21.72
CA GLY A 22 16.04 -64.18 20.31
C GLY A 22 14.56 -63.87 20.17
N LEU A 23 14.25 -62.86 19.40
CA LEU A 23 12.90 -62.42 19.04
C LEU A 23 12.26 -63.35 17.99
N PRO A 24 10.98 -63.76 18.17
CA PRO A 24 10.29 -64.66 17.25
C PRO A 24 10.02 -63.97 15.90
N CYS A 25 10.05 -64.75 14.84
CA CYS A 25 9.98 -64.38 13.42
C CYS A 25 8.74 -63.53 13.00
N PHE A 26 7.75 -63.40 13.86
CA PHE A 26 6.51 -62.67 13.60
C PHE A 26 6.67 -61.13 13.70
N LEU A 27 7.62 -60.64 14.50
CA LEU A 27 7.85 -59.21 14.67
C LEU A 27 8.68 -58.59 13.54
N ARG A 28 9.40 -59.38 12.75
CA ARG A 28 10.19 -58.91 11.59
C ARG A 28 9.33 -58.44 10.42
N ARG A 29 8.13 -59.00 10.25
CA ARG A 29 7.20 -58.61 9.19
C ARG A 29 6.46 -57.31 9.47
N ILE A 30 6.27 -56.96 10.77
CA ILE A 30 5.61 -55.70 11.16
C ILE A 30 6.58 -54.52 11.05
N GLN A 31 7.86 -54.72 11.41
CA GLN A 31 8.86 -53.65 11.29
C GLN A 31 9.17 -53.28 9.83
N LEU A 32 9.09 -54.21 8.86
CA LEU A 32 9.29 -53.91 7.44
C LEU A 32 8.12 -53.11 6.86
N LYS A 33 6.88 -53.34 7.30
CA LYS A 33 5.70 -52.61 6.87
C LYS A 33 5.63 -51.19 7.47
N LEU A 34 6.11 -51.02 8.71
CA LEU A 34 6.20 -49.69 9.33
C LEU A 34 7.30 -48.82 8.73
N ARG A 35 8.43 -49.40 8.30
CA ARG A 35 9.51 -48.64 7.65
C ARG A 35 9.16 -48.19 6.25
N THR A 36 8.38 -48.96 5.49
CA THR A 36 7.86 -48.53 4.18
C THR A 36 6.74 -47.50 4.29
N LEU A 37 5.93 -47.51 5.33
CA LEU A 37 4.89 -46.51 5.57
C LEU A 37 5.48 -45.13 6.02
N VAL A 38 6.54 -45.15 6.85
CA VAL A 38 7.23 -43.93 7.28
C VAL A 38 8.05 -43.29 6.16
N LEU A 39 8.62 -44.08 5.23
CA LEU A 39 9.30 -43.51 4.05
C LEU A 39 8.31 -42.94 3.01
N ALA A 40 7.09 -43.48 2.88
CA ALA A 40 6.09 -42.97 1.96
C ALA A 40 5.43 -41.65 2.47
N THR A 41 5.33 -41.47 3.80
CA THR A 41 4.81 -40.24 4.40
C THR A 41 5.83 -39.12 4.48
N SER A 42 7.14 -39.41 4.49
CA SER A 42 8.18 -38.38 4.49
C SER A 42 8.45 -37.79 3.08
N LEU A 43 8.08 -38.47 1.99
CA LEU A 43 8.17 -37.93 0.64
C LEU A 43 6.98 -37.00 0.28
N SER A 44 5.86 -37.07 1.00
CA SER A 44 4.69 -36.22 0.73
C SER A 44 4.66 -34.90 1.53
N LEU A 45 5.53 -34.71 2.52
CA LEU A 45 5.68 -33.44 3.25
C LEU A 45 6.75 -32.49 2.67
N GLY A 46 7.52 -32.95 1.70
CA GLY A 46 8.58 -32.15 1.07
C GLY A 46 8.12 -31.28 -0.11
N ALA A 47 6.85 -31.37 -0.53
CA ALA A 47 6.34 -30.69 -1.73
C ALA A 47 5.60 -29.38 -1.46
N PHE A 48 5.54 -28.90 -0.22
CA PHE A 48 4.79 -27.68 0.11
C PHE A 48 5.64 -26.44 0.39
N ALA A 49 6.95 -26.47 0.12
CA ALA A 49 7.84 -25.35 0.40
C ALA A 49 8.54 -24.80 -0.85
N SER A 50 7.89 -24.84 -2.00
CA SER A 50 8.36 -24.10 -3.21
C SER A 50 7.15 -23.44 -3.84
N ALA A 51 6.56 -22.50 -3.15
CA ALA A 51 5.42 -21.79 -3.66
C ALA A 51 5.74 -20.31 -3.83
N ASN A 52 5.53 -19.84 -5.03
CA ASN A 52 4.94 -18.58 -5.39
C ASN A 52 5.85 -17.37 -5.66
N ALA A 53 7.06 -17.55 -6.15
CA ALA A 53 7.71 -16.47 -6.87
C ALA A 53 6.97 -16.27 -8.22
N GLY A 54 6.36 -15.10 -8.41
CA GLY A 54 5.72 -14.72 -9.67
C GLY A 54 4.33 -15.32 -9.97
N GLU A 55 3.67 -16.01 -9.03
CA GLU A 55 2.36 -16.61 -9.29
C GLU A 55 1.28 -15.57 -9.59
N VAL A 56 1.21 -14.49 -8.80
CA VAL A 56 0.21 -13.43 -9.00
C VAL A 56 0.49 -12.66 -10.28
N LEU A 57 1.75 -12.32 -10.56
CA LEU A 57 2.12 -11.65 -11.81
C LEU A 57 1.84 -12.53 -13.03
N ASN A 58 2.08 -13.85 -12.95
CA ASN A 58 1.77 -14.79 -14.02
C ASN A 58 0.25 -14.94 -14.21
N GLN A 59 -0.53 -14.95 -13.14
CA GLN A 59 -2.00 -14.90 -13.20
C GLN A 59 -2.48 -13.64 -13.93
N ILE A 60 -1.96 -12.46 -13.58
CA ILE A 60 -2.27 -11.19 -14.26
C ILE A 60 -1.97 -11.28 -15.76
N LYS A 61 -0.78 -11.80 -16.12
CA LYS A 61 -0.38 -11.95 -17.53
C LYS A 61 -1.28 -12.91 -18.29
N SER A 62 -1.65 -14.04 -17.69
CA SER A 62 -2.50 -15.06 -18.34
C SER A 62 -3.94 -14.59 -18.56
N THR A 63 -4.48 -13.80 -17.63
CA THR A 63 -5.81 -13.17 -17.75
C THR A 63 -5.81 -11.95 -18.67
N GLY A 64 -4.62 -11.42 -18.99
CA GLY A 64 -4.45 -10.22 -19.82
C GLY A 64 -4.92 -8.92 -19.16
N LYS A 65 -5.18 -8.92 -17.84
CA LYS A 65 -5.80 -7.80 -17.13
C LYS A 65 -5.40 -7.74 -15.65
N LEU A 66 -5.02 -6.56 -15.19
CA LEU A 66 -4.80 -6.25 -13.78
C LEU A 66 -6.14 -5.92 -13.10
N THR A 67 -6.44 -6.47 -11.93
CA THR A 67 -7.56 -6.02 -11.08
C THR A 67 -7.01 -5.16 -9.94
N CYS A 68 -7.46 -3.91 -9.87
CA CYS A 68 -6.99 -2.91 -8.90
C CYS A 68 -8.17 -2.31 -8.11
N ILE A 69 -8.04 -2.27 -6.79
CA ILE A 69 -9.03 -1.68 -5.89
C ILE A 69 -8.72 -0.20 -5.64
N VAL A 70 -9.76 0.63 -5.69
CA VAL A 70 -9.72 2.05 -5.35
C VAL A 70 -10.87 2.41 -4.39
N ASN A 71 -10.83 3.61 -3.82
CA ASN A 71 -11.98 4.15 -3.09
C ASN A 71 -13.13 4.41 -4.07
N PRO A 72 -14.38 4.01 -3.75
CA PRO A 72 -15.50 4.12 -4.69
C PRO A 72 -15.92 5.56 -5.00
N ASN A 73 -15.67 6.51 -4.08
CA ASN A 73 -16.03 7.92 -4.25
C ASN A 73 -15.11 8.83 -3.44
N SER A 74 -14.06 9.31 -4.10
CA SER A 74 -13.08 10.22 -3.49
C SER A 74 -12.59 11.22 -4.55
N PRO A 75 -13.26 12.39 -4.69
CA PRO A 75 -12.88 13.43 -5.65
C PRO A 75 -11.38 13.72 -5.66
N GLY A 76 -10.79 13.78 -6.85
CA GLY A 76 -9.35 13.91 -7.06
C GLY A 76 -8.55 12.61 -6.92
N PHE A 77 -9.00 11.64 -6.12
CA PHE A 77 -8.28 10.38 -5.91
C PHE A 77 -8.87 9.21 -6.71
N SER A 78 -10.17 9.01 -6.66
CA SER A 78 -10.86 7.98 -7.43
C SER A 78 -12.36 8.26 -7.47
N VAL A 79 -12.87 8.61 -8.63
CA VAL A 79 -14.29 8.89 -8.90
C VAL A 79 -14.65 8.32 -10.27
N PRO A 80 -15.77 7.60 -10.42
CA PRO A 80 -16.28 7.23 -11.72
C PRO A 80 -16.81 8.47 -12.46
N ASP A 81 -16.51 8.57 -13.75
CA ASP A 81 -17.15 9.54 -14.64
C ASP A 81 -18.59 9.13 -14.96
N SER A 82 -19.26 9.90 -15.81
CA SER A 82 -20.64 9.63 -16.26
C SER A 82 -20.81 8.31 -17.01
N LYS A 83 -19.72 7.68 -17.45
CA LYS A 83 -19.69 6.37 -18.13
C LYS A 83 -19.28 5.23 -17.17
N GLY A 84 -19.06 5.54 -15.88
CA GLY A 84 -18.57 4.59 -14.87
C GLY A 84 -17.07 4.34 -14.94
N VAL A 85 -16.30 5.08 -15.74
CA VAL A 85 -14.85 4.93 -15.83
C VAL A 85 -14.17 5.71 -14.71
N PHE A 86 -13.45 5.03 -13.85
CA PHE A 86 -12.73 5.67 -12.74
C PHE A 86 -11.58 6.56 -13.23
N GLN A 87 -11.48 7.74 -12.61
CA GLN A 87 -10.42 8.73 -12.82
C GLN A 87 -9.86 9.19 -11.46
N GLY A 88 -8.61 9.64 -11.42
CA GLY A 88 -8.01 10.24 -10.24
C GLY A 88 -6.62 9.73 -9.91
N PHE A 89 -6.00 10.34 -8.92
CA PHE A 89 -4.63 10.11 -8.49
C PHE A 89 -4.35 8.62 -8.18
N ASN A 90 -5.22 7.97 -7.41
CA ASN A 90 -5.08 6.55 -7.09
C ASN A 90 -5.29 5.65 -8.32
N VAL A 91 -6.18 6.03 -9.23
CA VAL A 91 -6.46 5.31 -10.47
C VAL A 91 -5.24 5.30 -11.39
N ASP A 92 -4.50 6.40 -11.42
CA ASP A 92 -3.32 6.51 -12.26
C ASP A 92 -2.19 5.55 -11.83
N PHE A 93 -2.07 5.20 -10.55
CA PHE A 93 -1.12 4.16 -10.12
C PHE A 93 -1.57 2.73 -10.49
N CYS A 94 -2.87 2.48 -10.57
CA CYS A 94 -3.37 1.24 -11.16
C CYS A 94 -3.01 1.16 -12.65
N ARG A 95 -3.19 2.25 -13.39
CA ARG A 95 -2.84 2.37 -14.82
C ARG A 95 -1.32 2.30 -15.04
N MET A 96 -0.52 2.89 -14.15
CA MET A 96 0.93 2.78 -14.14
C MET A 96 1.36 1.31 -14.11
N THR A 97 0.79 0.53 -13.21
CA THR A 97 1.11 -0.90 -13.07
C THR A 97 0.69 -1.70 -14.31
N ALA A 98 -0.49 -1.42 -14.87
CA ALA A 98 -0.94 -2.05 -16.12
C ALA A 98 -0.03 -1.68 -17.31
N ALA A 99 0.36 -0.40 -17.43
CA ALA A 99 1.30 0.06 -18.45
C ALA A 99 2.66 -0.64 -18.33
N ALA A 100 3.15 -0.87 -17.12
CA ALA A 100 4.39 -1.60 -16.88
C ALA A 100 4.30 -3.06 -17.33
N ILE A 101 3.21 -3.76 -16.98
CA ILE A 101 3.06 -5.19 -17.26
C ILE A 101 2.77 -5.44 -18.75
N PHE A 102 1.88 -4.66 -19.33
CA PHE A 102 1.29 -4.93 -20.65
C PHE A 102 1.72 -3.95 -21.74
N GLY A 103 2.40 -2.84 -21.40
CA GLY A 103 2.61 -1.73 -22.33
C GLY A 103 1.34 -0.92 -22.62
N ASP A 104 0.23 -1.21 -21.91
CA ASP A 104 -1.09 -0.59 -22.11
C ASP A 104 -1.75 -0.29 -20.75
N ALA A 105 -1.93 0.99 -20.45
CA ALA A 105 -2.55 1.48 -19.22
C ALA A 105 -4.04 1.12 -19.08
N ASN A 106 -4.70 0.70 -20.16
CA ASN A 106 -6.11 0.34 -20.16
C ASN A 106 -6.35 -1.13 -19.80
N LYS A 107 -5.31 -1.96 -19.75
CA LYS A 107 -5.41 -3.36 -19.33
C LYS A 107 -5.55 -3.50 -17.82
N VAL A 108 -6.44 -2.72 -17.25
CA VAL A 108 -6.78 -2.72 -15.83
C VAL A 108 -8.28 -2.70 -15.62
N GLU A 109 -8.75 -3.49 -14.66
CA GLU A 109 -10.09 -3.41 -14.11
C GLU A 109 -10.02 -2.65 -12.78
N ILE A 110 -10.70 -1.52 -12.73
CA ILE A 110 -10.76 -0.70 -11.51
C ILE A 110 -12.05 -1.03 -10.78
N ARG A 111 -11.93 -1.42 -9.50
CA ARG A 111 -13.07 -1.72 -8.62
C ARG A 111 -13.10 -0.75 -7.45
N GLY A 112 -14.22 -0.05 -7.30
CA GLY A 112 -14.48 0.76 -6.11
C GLY A 112 -14.92 -0.13 -4.95
N VAL A 113 -14.12 -0.23 -3.87
CA VAL A 113 -14.39 -1.08 -2.70
C VAL A 113 -14.29 -0.25 -1.42
N GLY A 114 -15.23 -0.45 -0.48
CA GLY A 114 -15.23 0.18 0.83
C GLY A 114 -13.97 -0.17 1.65
N PHE A 115 -13.66 0.65 2.67
CA PHE A 115 -12.40 0.44 3.42
C PHE A 115 -12.38 -0.91 4.12
N SER A 116 -13.42 -1.25 4.87
CA SER A 116 -13.54 -2.49 5.66
C SER A 116 -13.32 -3.77 4.84
N ASP A 117 -13.64 -3.74 3.54
CA ASP A 117 -13.59 -4.91 2.67
C ASP A 117 -12.35 -4.94 1.78
N SER A 118 -11.67 -3.81 1.62
CA SER A 118 -10.57 -3.72 0.64
C SER A 118 -9.39 -4.65 0.92
N LEU A 119 -8.92 -4.74 2.17
CA LEU A 119 -7.83 -5.64 2.53
C LEU A 119 -8.28 -7.11 2.48
N LYS A 120 -9.52 -7.41 2.89
CA LYS A 120 -10.10 -8.75 2.78
C LYS A 120 -10.19 -9.22 1.33
N THR A 121 -10.59 -8.32 0.40
CA THR A 121 -10.64 -8.60 -1.05
C THR A 121 -9.27 -8.97 -1.61
N LEU A 122 -8.20 -8.29 -1.16
CA LEU A 122 -6.82 -8.66 -1.54
C LEU A 122 -6.42 -10.02 -0.97
N ILE A 123 -6.64 -10.27 0.32
CA ILE A 123 -6.30 -11.53 1.00
C ILE A 123 -7.07 -12.71 0.36
N ALA A 124 -8.33 -12.52 0.01
CA ALA A 124 -9.16 -13.53 -0.67
C ALA A 124 -8.69 -13.82 -2.11
N GLY A 125 -7.87 -12.97 -2.72
CA GLY A 125 -7.40 -13.13 -4.09
C GLY A 125 -8.34 -12.56 -5.16
N ASP A 126 -9.39 -11.85 -4.76
CA ASP A 126 -10.38 -11.25 -5.67
C ASP A 126 -9.86 -9.99 -6.38
N ALA A 127 -8.72 -9.46 -5.94
CA ALA A 127 -7.97 -8.40 -6.60
C ALA A 127 -6.46 -8.63 -6.47
N HIS A 128 -5.68 -8.00 -7.34
CA HIS A 128 -4.23 -8.15 -7.37
C HIS A 128 -3.52 -7.07 -6.56
N MET A 129 -4.02 -5.83 -6.58
CA MET A 129 -3.48 -4.70 -5.85
C MET A 129 -4.57 -3.71 -5.43
N ALA A 130 -4.21 -2.83 -4.49
CA ALA A 130 -5.01 -1.70 -4.09
C ALA A 130 -4.19 -0.40 -4.18
N SER A 131 -4.80 0.63 -4.76
CA SER A 131 -4.36 2.01 -4.73
C SER A 131 -5.53 2.84 -4.20
N ARG A 132 -5.65 2.97 -2.86
CA ARG A 132 -6.83 3.57 -2.24
C ARG A 132 -6.54 4.36 -0.95
N SER A 133 -5.35 4.95 -0.85
CA SER A 133 -4.95 5.74 0.31
C SER A 133 -4.99 4.90 1.60
N ILE A 134 -4.24 3.79 1.63
CA ILE A 134 -4.11 2.93 2.80
C ILE A 134 -2.82 3.29 3.53
N THR A 135 -2.93 3.73 4.77
CA THR A 135 -1.77 3.99 5.63
C THR A 135 -1.02 2.71 5.93
N ARG A 136 0.28 2.69 5.69
CA ARG A 136 1.17 1.62 6.15
C ARG A 136 1.37 1.76 7.65
N THR A 137 0.94 0.75 8.41
CA THR A 137 1.18 0.63 9.85
C THR A 137 1.87 -0.69 10.14
N GLY A 138 2.55 -0.80 11.29
CA GLY A 138 3.22 -2.05 11.66
C GLY A 138 2.27 -3.25 11.69
N THR A 139 1.05 -3.07 12.21
CA THR A 139 0.04 -4.14 12.24
C THR A 139 -0.44 -4.55 10.86
N ARG A 140 -0.68 -3.60 9.96
CA ARG A 140 -1.10 -3.90 8.58
C ARG A 140 0.02 -4.49 7.73
N ASP A 141 1.25 -4.01 7.91
CA ASP A 141 2.43 -4.47 7.18
C ASP A 141 2.84 -5.89 7.54
N THR A 142 2.46 -6.34 8.73
CA THR A 142 2.70 -7.71 9.21
C THR A 142 1.51 -8.64 9.01
N GLU A 143 0.42 -8.18 8.41
CA GLU A 143 -0.76 -9.00 8.13
C GLU A 143 -0.45 -10.00 7.01
N PRO A 144 -0.63 -11.31 7.23
CA PRO A 144 -0.42 -12.31 6.20
C PRO A 144 -1.32 -12.07 4.97
N GLY A 145 -0.76 -12.25 3.79
CA GLY A 145 -1.48 -12.07 2.53
C GLY A 145 -1.49 -10.64 1.98
N LEU A 146 -0.75 -9.73 2.61
CA LEU A 146 -0.59 -8.34 2.17
C LEU A 146 0.89 -7.97 2.06
N SER A 147 1.21 -7.16 1.04
CA SER A 147 2.51 -6.50 0.85
C SER A 147 2.31 -5.01 0.66
N PHE A 148 2.84 -4.21 1.58
CA PHE A 148 2.86 -2.74 1.49
C PHE A 148 4.13 -2.31 0.77
N ILE A 149 4.01 -1.76 -0.45
CA ILE A 149 5.11 -1.66 -1.40
C ILE A 149 5.80 -0.30 -1.37
N ALA A 150 5.05 0.76 -1.67
CA ALA A 150 5.61 2.09 -1.83
C ALA A 150 4.60 3.17 -1.45
N THR A 151 5.07 4.18 -0.72
CA THR A 151 4.27 5.35 -0.36
C THR A 151 4.09 6.24 -1.59
N THR A 152 2.84 6.48 -1.96
CA THR A 152 2.49 7.37 -3.07
C THR A 152 2.11 8.77 -2.59
N PHE A 153 1.70 8.90 -1.33
CA PHE A 153 1.29 10.18 -0.77
C PHE A 153 1.60 10.22 0.74
N TYR A 154 2.30 11.24 1.19
CA TYR A 154 2.53 11.53 2.60
C TYR A 154 1.44 12.45 3.09
N ASP A 155 0.63 11.97 4.01
CA ASP A 155 -0.52 12.68 4.58
C ASP A 155 -0.43 12.77 6.09
N GLY A 156 -1.43 13.33 6.70
CA GLY A 156 -1.65 13.38 8.13
C GLY A 156 -3.13 13.45 8.43
N GLN A 157 -3.51 13.04 9.63
CA GLN A 157 -4.91 13.14 10.07
C GLN A 157 -5.21 14.53 10.62
N GLY A 158 -6.42 15.03 10.33
CA GLY A 158 -6.92 16.31 10.80
C GLY A 158 -8.42 16.32 11.09
N PHE A 159 -8.98 17.51 11.12
CA PHE A 159 -10.37 17.75 11.48
C PHE A 159 -11.03 18.72 10.51
N MET A 160 -12.23 18.37 10.04
CA MET A 160 -13.12 19.27 9.32
C MET A 160 -14.31 19.63 10.21
N VAL A 161 -14.63 20.91 10.29
CA VAL A 161 -15.70 21.46 11.11
C VAL A 161 -16.58 22.41 10.31
N PRO A 162 -17.87 22.55 10.66
CA PRO A 162 -18.68 23.64 10.15
C PRO A 162 -18.13 24.99 10.62
N LYS A 163 -18.02 25.99 9.74
CA LYS A 163 -17.53 27.34 10.09
C LYS A 163 -18.36 28.00 11.20
N LYS A 164 -19.65 27.67 11.30
CA LYS A 164 -20.54 28.16 12.37
C LYS A 164 -20.07 27.75 13.78
N LEU A 165 -19.24 26.70 13.90
CA LEU A 165 -18.70 26.26 15.19
C LEU A 165 -17.65 27.24 15.74
N LYS A 166 -17.07 28.10 14.89
CA LYS A 166 -16.08 29.17 15.25
C LYS A 166 -14.86 28.68 16.03
N VAL A 167 -14.40 27.44 15.77
CA VAL A 167 -13.17 26.87 16.30
C VAL A 167 -12.06 27.02 15.28
N SER A 168 -10.85 27.24 15.74
CA SER A 168 -9.65 27.43 14.91
C SER A 168 -8.56 26.39 15.19
N LYS A 169 -8.65 25.68 16.30
CA LYS A 169 -7.68 24.67 16.76
C LYS A 169 -8.38 23.41 17.26
N ALA A 170 -7.74 22.27 17.05
CA ALA A 170 -8.26 21.00 17.52
C ALA A 170 -8.40 20.90 19.04
N SER A 171 -7.57 21.64 19.80
CA SER A 171 -7.68 21.74 21.26
C SER A 171 -8.98 22.38 21.77
N GLU A 172 -9.70 23.09 20.90
CA GLU A 172 -10.99 23.73 21.22
C GLU A 172 -12.18 22.75 21.06
N LEU A 173 -11.92 21.53 20.57
CA LEU A 173 -12.95 20.50 20.29
C LEU A 173 -13.36 19.70 21.56
N LYS A 174 -13.20 20.27 22.75
CA LYS A 174 -13.59 19.64 24.02
C LYS A 174 -15.09 19.31 24.03
N GLY A 175 -15.43 18.04 24.26
CA GLY A 175 -16.81 17.56 24.34
C GLY A 175 -17.46 17.32 22.98
N ALA A 176 -16.78 17.60 21.87
CA ALA A 176 -17.32 17.43 20.53
C ALA A 176 -17.63 15.97 20.21
N THR A 177 -18.62 15.76 19.37
CA THR A 177 -18.93 14.47 18.75
C THR A 177 -18.21 14.39 17.41
N VAL A 178 -17.29 13.42 17.27
CA VAL A 178 -16.43 13.22 16.08
C VAL A 178 -16.95 12.05 15.28
N CYS A 179 -17.29 12.26 14.02
CA CYS A 179 -17.51 11.18 13.04
C CYS A 179 -16.18 10.65 12.54
N ALA A 180 -15.97 9.35 12.60
CA ALA A 180 -14.81 8.64 12.08
C ALA A 180 -15.22 7.35 11.37
N GLU A 181 -14.38 6.88 10.42
CA GLU A 181 -14.63 5.63 9.69
C GLU A 181 -14.07 4.43 10.46
N ASP A 182 -14.87 3.37 10.55
CA ASP A 182 -14.46 2.14 11.23
C ASP A 182 -13.28 1.44 10.55
N GLY A 183 -12.45 0.78 11.37
CA GLY A 183 -11.29 0.02 10.88
C GLY A 183 -10.13 0.87 10.38
N THR A 184 -10.23 2.22 10.45
CA THR A 184 -9.16 3.14 10.04
C THR A 184 -8.19 3.46 11.17
N THR A 185 -7.01 4.01 10.84
CA THR A 185 -6.04 4.57 11.80
C THR A 185 -6.62 5.74 12.58
N THR A 186 -7.67 6.38 12.04
CA THR A 186 -8.31 7.58 12.58
C THR A 186 -8.74 7.41 14.03
N LEU A 187 -9.33 6.27 14.38
CA LEU A 187 -9.84 6.04 15.74
C LEU A 187 -8.72 6.03 16.79
N GLN A 188 -7.59 5.36 16.48
CA GLN A 188 -6.45 5.29 17.38
C GLN A 188 -5.78 6.67 17.52
N SER A 189 -5.57 7.38 16.42
CA SER A 189 -4.96 8.72 16.44
C SER A 189 -5.82 9.73 17.21
N LEU A 190 -7.16 9.63 17.13
CA LEU A 190 -8.07 10.43 17.97
C LEU A 190 -7.88 10.12 19.46
N ALA A 191 -7.85 8.83 19.82
CA ALA A 191 -7.67 8.42 21.21
C ALA A 191 -6.34 8.95 21.78
N ASP A 192 -5.25 8.82 21.00
CA ASP A 192 -3.92 9.27 21.40
C ASP A 192 -3.87 10.81 21.52
N TYR A 193 -4.42 11.55 20.57
CA TYR A 193 -4.44 13.01 20.57
C TYR A 193 -5.22 13.59 21.74
N PHE A 194 -6.49 13.21 21.88
CA PHE A 194 -7.36 13.71 22.95
C PHE A 194 -6.90 13.22 24.33
N GLY A 195 -6.36 11.99 24.40
CA GLY A 195 -5.77 11.42 25.62
C GLY A 195 -4.58 12.25 26.14
N ARG A 196 -3.64 12.61 25.25
CA ARG A 196 -2.48 13.48 25.60
C ARG A 196 -2.93 14.85 26.13
N LEU A 197 -3.98 15.42 25.54
CA LEU A 197 -4.51 16.71 25.96
C LEU A 197 -5.49 16.60 27.14
N LYS A 198 -5.83 15.40 27.62
CA LYS A 198 -6.83 15.12 28.64
C LYS A 198 -8.18 15.77 28.33
N LEU A 199 -8.54 15.81 27.04
CA LEU A 199 -9.80 16.34 26.56
C LEU A 199 -10.83 15.23 26.39
N ARG A 200 -12.08 15.49 26.82
CA ARG A 200 -13.20 14.58 26.56
C ARG A 200 -13.75 14.83 25.16
N TYR A 201 -14.11 13.78 24.46
CA TYR A 201 -14.80 13.79 23.17
C TYR A 201 -15.72 12.56 23.07
N LYS A 202 -16.61 12.53 22.10
CA LYS A 202 -17.45 11.37 21.75
C LYS A 202 -17.09 10.95 20.34
N VAL A 203 -17.09 9.65 20.06
CA VAL A 203 -16.87 9.12 18.70
C VAL A 203 -18.17 8.51 18.19
N GLN A 204 -18.57 8.87 16.98
CA GLN A 204 -19.48 8.10 16.15
C GLN A 204 -18.66 7.34 15.12
N ASN A 205 -18.49 6.04 15.38
CA ASN A 205 -17.80 5.12 14.49
C ASN A 205 -18.78 4.61 13.44
N ILE A 206 -18.54 4.93 12.15
CA ILE A 206 -19.45 4.63 11.05
C ILE A 206 -18.68 3.94 9.94
N ALA A 207 -19.02 2.69 9.64
CA ALA A 207 -18.29 1.85 8.68
C ALA A 207 -18.42 2.31 7.22
N ASP A 208 -19.57 2.85 6.84
CA ASP A 208 -19.83 3.32 5.48
C ASP A 208 -19.46 4.79 5.32
N LYS A 209 -18.61 5.11 4.33
CA LYS A 209 -18.16 6.48 4.07
C LYS A 209 -19.33 7.43 3.76
N SER A 210 -20.29 7.01 2.95
CA SER A 210 -21.42 7.86 2.56
C SER A 210 -22.31 8.17 3.76
N ALA A 211 -22.60 7.16 4.59
CA ALA A 211 -23.37 7.34 5.82
C ALA A 211 -22.64 8.26 6.82
N ARG A 212 -21.30 8.13 6.93
CA ARG A 212 -20.45 9.00 7.76
C ARG A 212 -20.54 10.46 7.31
N LEU A 213 -20.39 10.71 6.01
CA LEU A 213 -20.48 12.05 5.44
C LEU A 213 -21.89 12.65 5.62
N GLN A 214 -22.95 11.87 5.40
CA GLN A 214 -24.32 12.30 5.66
C GLN A 214 -24.55 12.63 7.13
N ALA A 215 -24.02 11.81 8.06
CA ALA A 215 -24.12 12.09 9.49
C ALA A 215 -23.46 13.42 9.85
N PHE A 216 -22.27 13.70 9.33
CA PHE A 216 -21.56 14.96 9.56
C PHE A 216 -22.26 16.15 8.90
N PHE A 217 -22.60 16.08 7.63
CA PHE A 217 -23.23 17.20 6.91
C PHE A 217 -24.63 17.54 7.45
N ASN A 218 -25.34 16.56 8.00
CA ASN A 218 -26.62 16.75 8.67
C ASN A 218 -26.50 17.17 10.16
N GLY A 219 -25.29 17.39 10.67
CA GLY A 219 -25.05 17.88 12.02
C GLY A 219 -25.23 16.84 13.13
N LYS A 220 -25.23 15.53 12.82
CA LYS A 220 -25.21 14.46 13.84
C LYS A 220 -23.83 14.36 14.54
N CYS A 221 -22.78 14.84 13.90
CA CYS A 221 -21.45 15.03 14.48
C CYS A 221 -21.04 16.49 14.34
N ASP A 222 -20.30 17.00 15.32
CA ASP A 222 -19.74 18.35 15.30
C ASP A 222 -18.51 18.41 14.39
N VAL A 223 -17.79 17.30 14.28
CA VAL A 223 -16.47 17.19 13.63
C VAL A 223 -16.44 15.94 12.76
N LEU A 224 -15.83 16.06 11.58
CA LEU A 224 -15.35 14.92 10.78
C LEU A 224 -13.84 14.82 10.92
N SER A 225 -13.32 13.63 11.25
CA SER A 225 -11.88 13.37 11.27
C SER A 225 -11.50 12.29 10.26
N SER A 226 -10.44 12.57 9.51
CA SER A 226 -9.81 11.70 8.51
C SER A 226 -8.47 12.29 8.10
N ASP A 227 -7.78 11.68 7.14
CA ASP A 227 -6.59 12.25 6.51
C ASP A 227 -6.92 13.60 5.84
N PHE A 228 -5.98 14.53 5.81
CA PHE A 228 -6.18 15.86 5.23
C PHE A 228 -6.63 15.79 3.77
N SER A 229 -6.03 14.93 2.99
CA SER A 229 -6.39 14.74 1.59
C SER A 229 -7.82 14.20 1.44
N ALA A 230 -8.23 13.28 2.34
CA ALA A 230 -9.58 12.76 2.39
C ALA A 230 -10.57 13.84 2.82
N LEU A 231 -10.26 14.66 3.84
CA LEU A 231 -11.11 15.78 4.26
C LEU A 231 -11.29 16.82 3.15
N ALA A 232 -10.22 17.13 2.39
CA ALA A 232 -10.30 18.03 1.24
C ALA A 232 -11.22 17.47 0.14
N SER A 233 -11.09 16.19 -0.16
CA SER A 233 -11.96 15.46 -1.09
C SER A 233 -13.41 15.40 -0.61
N ASP A 234 -13.63 15.03 0.64
CA ASP A 234 -14.95 14.90 1.27
C ASP A 234 -15.70 16.24 1.34
N ARG A 235 -14.97 17.34 1.55
CA ARG A 235 -15.55 18.69 1.53
C ARG A 235 -16.22 19.03 0.21
N LEU A 236 -15.66 18.56 -0.92
CA LEU A 236 -16.26 18.78 -2.25
C LEU A 236 -17.61 18.07 -2.43
N LEU A 237 -17.90 17.05 -1.61
CA LEU A 237 -19.17 16.32 -1.63
C LEU A 237 -20.28 17.01 -0.79
N ALA A 238 -19.95 18.07 -0.06
CA ALA A 238 -20.93 18.87 0.67
C ALA A 238 -21.80 19.69 -0.31
N LYS A 239 -23.08 19.91 0.05
CA LYS A 239 -23.98 20.77 -0.73
C LYS A 239 -23.39 22.17 -0.93
N ASN A 240 -22.73 22.72 0.10
CA ASN A 240 -21.98 23.97 0.06
C ASN A 240 -20.62 23.76 0.73
N PRO A 241 -19.53 23.44 -0.03
CA PRO A 241 -18.19 23.24 0.52
C PRO A 241 -17.65 24.42 1.32
N ALA A 242 -18.13 25.64 1.01
CA ALA A 242 -17.70 26.87 1.70
C ALA A 242 -18.16 26.96 3.15
N ASP A 243 -19.15 26.15 3.59
CA ASP A 243 -19.64 26.13 4.96
C ASP A 243 -18.70 25.40 5.92
N PHE A 244 -17.71 24.68 5.38
CA PHE A 244 -16.80 23.85 6.15
C PHE A 244 -15.36 24.35 6.05
N THR A 245 -14.60 24.14 7.12
CA THR A 245 -13.16 24.42 7.18
C THR A 245 -12.42 23.20 7.71
N ILE A 246 -11.22 22.96 7.19
CA ILE A 246 -10.28 21.98 7.71
C ILE A 246 -9.32 22.74 8.61
N LEU A 247 -9.21 22.30 9.89
CA LEU A 247 -8.27 22.90 10.85
C LEU A 247 -6.83 22.61 10.44
N ALA A 248 -5.90 23.45 10.86
CA ALA A 248 -4.48 23.28 10.50
C ALA A 248 -3.75 22.22 11.34
N ASP A 249 -4.38 21.72 12.41
CA ASP A 249 -3.77 20.76 13.32
C ASP A 249 -3.61 19.40 12.66
N VAL A 250 -2.37 18.90 12.59
CA VAL A 250 -2.01 17.55 12.13
C VAL A 250 -1.76 16.69 13.36
N ILE A 251 -2.46 15.56 13.49
CA ILE A 251 -2.41 14.73 14.69
C ILE A 251 -1.73 13.37 14.51
N SER A 252 -1.43 12.97 13.27
CA SER A 252 -0.69 11.76 12.95
C SER A 252 0.11 11.89 11.65
N ASN A 253 0.96 10.90 11.38
CA ASN A 253 1.65 10.71 10.10
C ASN A 253 0.98 9.55 9.36
N GLU A 254 0.51 9.80 8.14
CA GLU A 254 -0.22 8.82 7.34
C GLU A 254 0.50 8.59 5.99
N PRO A 255 1.48 7.66 5.93
CA PRO A 255 2.11 7.28 4.66
C PRO A 255 1.15 6.38 3.87
N LEU A 256 0.51 6.96 2.85
CA LEU A 256 -0.46 6.26 2.01
C LEU A 256 0.25 5.44 0.95
N THR A 257 0.01 4.14 0.93
CA THR A 257 0.86 3.15 0.27
C THR A 257 0.08 2.30 -0.72
N LEU A 258 0.74 1.89 -1.81
CA LEU A 258 0.28 0.83 -2.69
C LEU A 258 0.42 -0.52 -1.99
N VAL A 259 -0.63 -1.32 -2.07
CA VAL A 259 -0.69 -2.64 -1.44
C VAL A 259 -0.99 -3.69 -2.51
N SER A 260 -0.34 -4.86 -2.43
CA SER A 260 -0.67 -5.99 -3.30
C SER A 260 -0.81 -7.28 -2.50
N ARG A 261 -1.24 -8.33 -3.19
CA ARG A 261 -0.98 -9.70 -2.74
C ARG A 261 0.53 -9.95 -2.76
N PRO A 262 1.07 -10.76 -1.82
CA PRO A 262 2.49 -11.10 -1.80
C PRO A 262 2.93 -11.81 -3.09
N ASP A 263 3.83 -11.19 -3.82
CA ASP A 263 4.44 -11.72 -5.04
C ASP A 263 5.64 -10.82 -5.39
N LYS A 264 6.84 -11.35 -5.28
CA LYS A 264 8.08 -10.57 -5.40
C LYS A 264 8.21 -9.84 -6.72
N GLU A 265 7.81 -10.46 -7.81
CA GLU A 265 7.88 -9.90 -9.16
C GLU A 265 6.83 -8.80 -9.35
N LEU A 266 5.62 -8.98 -8.83
CA LEU A 266 4.58 -7.94 -8.84
C LEU A 266 4.98 -6.75 -7.96
N GLU A 267 5.44 -7.00 -6.73
CA GLU A 267 5.93 -5.98 -5.80
C GLU A 267 7.04 -5.15 -6.43
N SER A 268 8.03 -5.83 -7.03
CA SER A 268 9.13 -5.17 -7.73
C SER A 268 8.63 -4.37 -8.93
N THR A 269 7.68 -4.90 -9.69
CA THR A 269 7.08 -4.18 -10.83
C THR A 269 6.38 -2.90 -10.36
N ILE A 270 5.56 -2.97 -9.31
CA ILE A 270 4.85 -1.80 -8.75
C ILE A 270 5.86 -0.78 -8.19
N PHE A 271 6.81 -1.25 -7.36
CA PHE A 271 7.81 -0.38 -6.74
C PHE A 271 8.61 0.40 -7.78
N TRP A 272 9.23 -0.32 -8.73
CA TRP A 272 10.10 0.31 -9.73
C TRP A 272 9.31 1.17 -10.73
N SER A 273 8.03 0.86 -10.97
CA SER A 273 7.17 1.74 -11.77
C SER A 273 6.98 3.12 -11.13
N LEU A 274 6.78 3.17 -9.82
CA LEU A 274 6.75 4.45 -9.10
C LEU A 274 8.12 5.15 -9.15
N GLN A 275 9.24 4.39 -9.02
CA GLN A 275 10.57 4.99 -9.11
C GLN A 275 10.83 5.61 -10.49
N VAL A 276 10.36 4.97 -11.57
CA VAL A 276 10.44 5.54 -12.93
C VAL A 276 9.68 6.85 -13.02
N MET A 277 8.48 6.95 -12.44
CA MET A 277 7.70 8.21 -12.47
C MET A 277 8.40 9.34 -11.71
N LEU A 278 9.02 9.02 -10.56
CA LEU A 278 9.78 10.00 -9.77
C LEU A 278 11.08 10.43 -10.47
N LEU A 279 11.84 9.48 -11.03
CA LEU A 279 13.04 9.78 -11.81
C LEU A 279 12.71 10.61 -13.06
N ALA A 280 11.65 10.25 -13.78
CA ALA A 280 11.20 11.00 -14.93
C ALA A 280 10.89 12.46 -14.58
N GLU A 281 10.20 12.70 -13.46
CA GLU A 281 9.95 14.07 -12.99
C GLU A 281 11.27 14.78 -12.63
N GLU A 282 12.18 14.11 -11.92
CA GLU A 282 13.46 14.68 -11.49
C GLU A 282 14.30 15.17 -12.66
N TYR A 283 14.28 14.43 -13.77
CA TYR A 283 15.03 14.74 -15.00
C TYR A 283 14.19 15.43 -16.08
N GLY A 284 12.98 15.89 -15.76
CA GLY A 284 12.13 16.64 -16.71
C GLY A 284 11.56 15.80 -17.85
N VAL A 285 11.54 14.47 -17.71
CA VAL A 285 10.88 13.55 -18.66
C VAL A 285 9.38 13.50 -18.34
N ASN A 286 8.54 13.68 -19.32
CA ASN A 286 7.09 13.74 -19.17
C ASN A 286 6.36 13.13 -20.38
N SER A 287 5.03 13.02 -20.30
CA SER A 287 4.21 12.44 -21.36
C SER A 287 4.32 13.16 -22.70
N GLY A 288 4.63 14.45 -22.70
CA GLY A 288 4.76 15.27 -23.92
C GLY A 288 6.12 15.15 -24.61
N ASN A 289 7.18 14.72 -23.90
CA ASN A 289 8.54 14.69 -24.48
C ASN A 289 9.18 13.29 -24.53
N ILE A 290 8.56 12.26 -23.95
CA ILE A 290 9.14 10.90 -23.87
C ILE A 290 9.49 10.31 -25.25
N ASP A 291 8.65 10.51 -26.26
CA ASP A 291 8.91 10.00 -27.61
C ASP A 291 10.17 10.66 -28.22
N GLN A 292 10.37 11.96 -28.04
CA GLN A 292 11.55 12.69 -28.49
C GLN A 292 12.81 12.22 -27.73
N ILE A 293 12.70 12.05 -26.40
CA ILE A 293 13.83 11.59 -25.58
C ILE A 293 14.24 10.18 -25.96
N THR A 294 13.28 9.27 -26.14
CA THR A 294 13.59 7.87 -26.52
C THR A 294 14.12 7.75 -27.96
N ALA A 295 13.77 8.67 -28.85
CA ALA A 295 14.34 8.74 -30.19
C ALA A 295 15.80 9.22 -30.20
N ASN A 296 16.26 9.98 -29.20
CA ASN A 296 17.61 10.53 -29.11
C ASN A 296 18.22 10.34 -27.71
N LEU A 297 18.21 9.09 -27.20
CA LEU A 297 18.67 8.76 -25.85
C LEU A 297 20.15 9.09 -25.60
N SER A 298 20.99 9.07 -26.62
CA SER A 298 22.42 9.38 -26.47
C SER A 298 22.69 10.82 -26.00
N ALA A 299 21.74 11.74 -26.22
CA ALA A 299 21.82 13.11 -25.76
C ALA A 299 21.21 13.32 -24.36
N ALA A 300 20.55 12.32 -23.81
CA ALA A 300 19.94 12.40 -22.50
C ALA A 300 20.94 12.14 -21.36
N ALA A 301 20.58 12.56 -20.13
CA ALA A 301 21.37 12.26 -18.94
C ALA A 301 21.60 10.74 -18.76
N PRO A 302 22.73 10.30 -18.23
CA PRO A 302 23.04 8.87 -18.06
C PRO A 302 21.98 8.11 -17.27
N GLU A 303 21.32 8.75 -16.29
CA GLU A 303 20.22 8.19 -15.52
C GLU A 303 19.02 7.88 -16.42
N VAL A 304 18.67 8.79 -17.31
CA VAL A 304 17.58 8.65 -18.28
C VAL A 304 17.89 7.54 -19.28
N GLN A 305 19.16 7.47 -19.76
CA GLN A 305 19.59 6.40 -20.66
C GLN A 305 19.44 5.03 -19.97
N ARG A 306 19.87 4.88 -18.70
CA ARG A 306 19.77 3.62 -17.95
C ARG A 306 18.33 3.12 -17.81
N ILE A 307 17.35 4.03 -17.76
CA ILE A 307 15.93 3.67 -17.61
C ILE A 307 15.31 3.29 -18.95
N PHE A 308 15.56 4.08 -19.99
CA PHE A 308 14.80 3.99 -21.24
C PHE A 308 15.50 3.28 -22.39
N ALA A 309 16.82 3.06 -22.33
CA ALA A 309 17.55 2.35 -23.38
C ALA A 309 17.33 0.83 -23.27
N LYS A 310 17.27 0.17 -24.46
CA LYS A 310 16.95 -1.26 -24.58
C LYS A 310 18.05 -2.20 -24.09
N ASP A 311 19.26 -1.71 -23.92
CA ASP A 311 20.48 -2.44 -23.53
C ASP A 311 21.01 -2.04 -22.14
N GLN A 312 20.25 -1.27 -21.39
CA GLN A 312 20.63 -0.76 -20.08
C GLN A 312 19.83 -1.41 -18.94
N ALA A 313 20.14 -1.01 -17.71
CA ALA A 313 19.62 -1.60 -16.48
C ALA A 313 18.07 -1.70 -16.41
N GLY A 314 17.35 -0.71 -16.92
CA GLY A 314 15.88 -0.71 -16.95
C GLY A 314 15.32 -1.86 -17.79
N ALA A 315 15.93 -2.12 -18.96
CA ALA A 315 15.51 -3.22 -19.82
C ALA A 315 15.96 -4.59 -19.27
N GLU A 316 17.13 -4.68 -18.62
CA GLU A 316 17.56 -5.91 -17.96
C GLU A 316 16.60 -6.28 -16.82
N MET A 317 16.23 -5.32 -15.99
CA MET A 317 15.24 -5.51 -14.92
C MET A 317 13.90 -5.98 -15.47
N ALA A 318 13.42 -5.37 -16.57
CA ALA A 318 12.19 -5.79 -17.22
C ALA A 318 12.24 -7.25 -17.70
N ARG A 319 13.36 -7.69 -18.28
CA ARG A 319 13.54 -9.08 -18.68
C ARG A 319 13.51 -10.03 -17.48
N LYS A 320 14.13 -9.67 -16.35
CA LYS A 320 14.10 -10.47 -15.11
C LYS A 320 12.68 -10.58 -14.53
N LEU A 321 11.89 -9.51 -14.63
CA LEU A 321 10.48 -9.48 -14.19
C LEU A 321 9.51 -10.07 -15.23
N GLY A 322 10.01 -10.41 -16.44
CA GLY A 322 9.18 -10.93 -17.52
C GLY A 322 8.15 -9.93 -18.03
N ILE A 323 8.45 -8.62 -17.99
CA ILE A 323 7.60 -7.53 -18.55
C ILE A 323 8.27 -6.94 -19.78
N SER A 324 7.58 -6.05 -20.50
CA SER A 324 8.12 -5.42 -21.71
C SER A 324 9.36 -4.57 -21.39
N THR A 325 10.41 -4.67 -22.22
CA THR A 325 11.61 -3.82 -22.09
C THR A 325 11.33 -2.34 -22.33
N THR A 326 10.18 -2.00 -22.88
CA THR A 326 9.70 -0.61 -23.04
C THR A 326 8.79 -0.12 -21.91
N TRP A 327 8.66 -0.91 -20.84
CA TRP A 327 7.76 -0.66 -19.72
C TRP A 327 7.82 0.77 -19.16
N ALA A 328 9.02 1.29 -18.95
CA ALA A 328 9.24 2.63 -18.40
C ALA A 328 8.70 3.72 -19.34
N ALA A 329 9.01 3.62 -20.64
CA ALA A 329 8.49 4.55 -21.64
C ALA A 329 6.97 4.44 -21.78
N SER A 330 6.41 3.22 -21.68
CA SER A 330 4.96 3.00 -21.73
C SER A 330 4.25 3.66 -20.54
N ILE A 331 4.82 3.60 -19.32
CA ILE A 331 4.30 4.32 -18.15
C ILE A 331 4.26 5.82 -18.42
N ILE A 332 5.39 6.42 -18.79
CA ILE A 332 5.48 7.87 -18.93
C ILE A 332 4.60 8.37 -20.10
N LYS A 333 4.56 7.62 -21.19
CA LYS A 333 3.72 7.98 -22.36
C LYS A 333 2.23 7.95 -22.03
N SER A 334 1.76 6.95 -21.29
CA SER A 334 0.33 6.71 -21.07
C SER A 334 -0.22 7.31 -19.78
N VAL A 335 0.63 7.48 -18.76
CA VAL A 335 0.24 7.96 -17.43
C VAL A 335 0.94 9.28 -17.08
N GLY A 336 2.18 9.47 -17.53
CA GLY A 336 3.01 10.62 -17.17
C GLY A 336 3.94 10.35 -16.00
N ASN A 337 4.72 11.36 -15.62
CA ASN A 337 5.53 11.33 -14.40
C ASN A 337 4.68 11.65 -13.15
N TYR A 338 5.27 11.53 -11.95
CA TYR A 338 4.52 11.76 -10.70
C TYR A 338 3.97 13.19 -10.60
N GLY A 339 4.73 14.20 -11.03
CA GLY A 339 4.30 15.60 -11.05
C GLY A 339 3.07 15.81 -11.92
N GLU A 340 3.05 15.22 -13.11
CA GLU A 340 1.88 15.29 -14.01
C GLU A 340 0.64 14.64 -13.37
N VAL A 341 0.81 13.47 -12.74
CA VAL A 341 -0.27 12.76 -12.04
C VAL A 341 -0.80 13.60 -10.88
N PHE A 342 0.09 14.21 -10.08
CA PHE A 342 -0.30 15.07 -8.98
C PHE A 342 -1.07 16.31 -9.49
N GLU A 343 -0.49 17.05 -10.44
CA GLU A 343 -1.05 18.34 -10.88
C GLU A 343 -2.42 18.19 -11.55
N ARG A 344 -2.63 17.17 -12.41
CA ARG A 344 -3.93 17.00 -13.08
C ARG A 344 -5.04 16.54 -12.14
N ASN A 345 -4.72 15.77 -11.08
CA ASN A 345 -5.73 15.20 -10.19
C ASN A 345 -5.95 16.01 -8.90
N LEU A 346 -4.88 16.54 -8.33
CA LEU A 346 -4.86 17.18 -7.01
C LEU A 346 -4.40 18.63 -7.05
N GLY A 347 -3.61 19.01 -8.06
CA GLY A 347 -2.92 20.28 -8.17
C GLY A 347 -3.83 21.50 -8.31
N LYS A 348 -3.24 22.66 -8.51
CA LYS A 348 -3.93 23.97 -8.49
C LYS A 348 -5.07 24.09 -9.49
N ALA A 349 -5.00 23.42 -10.63
CA ALA A 349 -6.05 23.41 -11.67
C ALA A 349 -7.17 22.39 -11.38
N SER A 350 -7.00 21.50 -10.42
CA SER A 350 -8.02 20.52 -10.03
C SER A 350 -9.04 21.12 -9.05
N ALA A 351 -10.15 20.39 -8.85
CA ALA A 351 -11.16 20.79 -7.87
C ALA A 351 -10.63 20.84 -6.43
N LEU A 352 -9.56 20.10 -6.12
CA LEU A 352 -8.92 20.09 -4.81
C LEU A 352 -7.99 21.29 -4.61
N ALA A 353 -7.44 21.85 -5.68
CA ALA A 353 -6.55 23.00 -5.70
C ALA A 353 -5.39 22.93 -4.69
N MET A 354 -4.79 21.73 -4.52
CA MET A 354 -3.68 21.52 -3.60
C MET A 354 -2.41 22.23 -4.10
N ASP A 355 -1.76 22.98 -3.22
CA ASP A 355 -0.47 23.59 -3.50
C ASP A 355 0.66 22.61 -3.21
N ARG A 356 1.13 21.89 -4.23
CA ARG A 356 2.22 20.91 -4.09
C ARG A 356 3.50 21.54 -3.54
N ALA A 357 3.76 22.82 -3.83
CA ALA A 357 4.96 23.53 -3.34
C ALA A 357 4.98 23.66 -1.81
N LYS A 358 3.84 23.51 -1.12
CA LYS A 358 3.72 23.50 0.34
C LYS A 358 3.49 22.11 0.93
N SER A 359 3.44 21.08 0.09
CA SER A 359 3.15 19.70 0.48
C SER A 359 4.43 18.92 0.73
N PRO A 360 4.45 17.93 1.63
CA PRO A 360 5.55 16.95 1.72
C PRO A 360 5.70 16.11 0.44
N ASN A 361 4.70 16.09 -0.43
CA ASN A 361 4.64 15.31 -1.67
C ASN A 361 5.39 15.96 -2.85
N ARG A 362 6.43 16.74 -2.56
CA ARG A 362 7.44 17.25 -3.51
C ARG A 362 8.64 16.32 -3.57
N LEU A 363 9.46 16.48 -4.59
CA LEU A 363 10.77 15.84 -4.63
C LEU A 363 11.67 16.38 -3.50
N VAL A 364 12.58 15.55 -3.01
CA VAL A 364 13.55 15.93 -1.97
C VAL A 364 14.38 17.15 -2.40
N LYS A 365 14.78 17.25 -3.69
CA LYS A 365 15.49 18.43 -4.22
C LYS A 365 14.71 19.73 -4.05
N ASP A 366 13.38 19.65 -3.94
CA ASP A 366 12.46 20.79 -3.77
C ASP A 366 12.00 20.91 -2.30
N GLY A 367 12.61 20.15 -1.37
CA GLY A 367 12.32 20.17 0.07
C GLY A 367 11.13 19.28 0.49
N GLY A 368 10.74 18.31 -0.32
CA GLY A 368 9.72 17.30 0.00
C GLY A 368 10.29 15.99 0.53
N LEU A 369 9.47 14.94 0.51
CA LEU A 369 9.82 13.59 0.99
C LEU A 369 9.95 12.56 -0.14
N LEU A 370 9.61 12.91 -1.37
CA LEU A 370 9.67 11.99 -2.50
C LEU A 370 11.05 12.02 -3.15
N TYR A 371 11.70 10.87 -3.26
CA TYR A 371 12.92 10.69 -4.05
C TYR A 371 12.92 9.35 -4.74
N ALA A 372 13.58 9.28 -5.88
CA ALA A 372 13.69 8.07 -6.66
C ALA A 372 14.88 7.22 -6.22
N HIS A 373 14.71 5.91 -6.15
CA HIS A 373 15.81 4.98 -5.99
C HIS A 373 16.56 4.81 -7.32
N PRO A 374 17.90 4.68 -7.32
CA PRO A 374 18.67 4.59 -8.53
C PRO A 374 18.45 3.26 -9.27
N ILE A 375 18.20 3.31 -10.56
CA ILE A 375 18.18 2.16 -11.48
C ILE A 375 19.59 1.99 -12.04
N ARG A 376 20.28 0.93 -11.60
CA ARG A 376 21.70 0.63 -11.96
C ARG A 376 21.88 -0.84 -12.30
#